data_866b0d66b84278c84ffc71800fd64e2c
#
_entry.id   866b0d66b84278c84ffc71800fd64e2c
#
_cell.length_a   1.000
_cell.length_b   1.000
_cell.length_c   1.000
_cell.angle_alpha   90.00
_cell.angle_beta   90.00
_cell.angle_gamma   90.00
#
_symmetry.space_group_name_H-M   'P 1'
#
loop_
_entity.id
_entity.type
_entity.pdbx_description
1 polymer ?
#
loop_
_entity_poly.entity_id
_entity_poly.type
_entity_poly.pdbx_seq_one_letter_code
_entity_poly.pdbx_strand_id
1 'polypeptide(L)'
;MIPKSWVWCGHNDILDISGGSQPAKNHFISVPKDNYIRLYQIRDYGDNPIPVYIPEELASKRTEKGDILLARYGGSLGKVFHAETGAYNVAMAKVIFKYPNVIFKDFAYYYYLSDLYQGRLKEISRTAQAGFNSSDFNEMFFPLPPYEEQKRIVNAINQTFTILDKIMENL
;
A
#
# COMPACT_ATOMS: atom_id res chain seq x y z
N MET A 1 2.09 18.48 17.16
CA MET A 1 1.03 18.27 18.19
C MET A 1 -0.23 17.82 17.45
N ILE A 2 -0.93 16.79 17.94
CA ILE A 2 -2.21 16.31 17.34
C ILE A 2 -3.40 16.88 18.12
N PRO A 3 -4.60 16.94 17.52
CA PRO A 3 -5.82 17.36 18.22
C PRO A 3 -6.09 16.51 19.48
N LYS A 4 -6.83 17.07 20.45
CA LYS A 4 -7.11 16.36 21.73
C LYS A 4 -7.94 15.10 21.58
N SER A 5 -8.72 15.00 20.49
CA SER A 5 -9.54 13.82 20.16
C SER A 5 -8.74 12.68 19.51
N TRP A 6 -7.48 12.92 19.14
CA TRP A 6 -6.62 11.95 18.48
C TRP A 6 -5.71 11.26 19.49
N VAL A 7 -5.31 10.04 19.17
CA VAL A 7 -4.31 9.30 19.95
C VAL A 7 -3.15 8.88 19.05
N TRP A 8 -1.94 8.86 19.63
CA TRP A 8 -0.80 8.18 19.01
C TRP A 8 -0.84 6.70 19.37
N CYS A 9 -0.73 5.82 18.40
CA CYS A 9 -0.53 4.39 18.61
C CYS A 9 0.65 3.91 17.78
N GLY A 10 1.26 2.81 18.18
CA GLY A 10 2.27 2.15 17.36
C GLY A 10 1.63 1.65 16.06
N HIS A 11 2.36 1.79 14.94
CA HIS A 11 1.89 1.26 13.66
C HIS A 11 1.52 -0.22 13.80
N ASN A 12 2.43 -1.02 14.36
CA ASN A 12 2.26 -2.46 14.48
C ASN A 12 1.24 -2.88 15.57
N ASP A 13 0.70 -1.96 16.35
CA ASP A 13 -0.40 -2.25 17.27
C ASP A 13 -1.72 -2.44 16.51
N ILE A 14 -1.92 -1.67 15.44
CA ILE A 14 -3.21 -1.58 14.71
C ILE A 14 -3.14 -2.06 13.26
N LEU A 15 -1.96 -2.04 12.66
CA LEU A 15 -1.67 -2.47 11.30
C LEU A 15 -0.56 -3.53 11.31
N ASP A 16 -0.37 -4.18 10.19
CA ASP A 16 0.79 -5.03 9.89
C ASP A 16 1.05 -4.97 8.39
N ILE A 17 2.16 -5.55 7.94
CA ILE A 17 2.46 -5.69 6.52
C ILE A 17 2.81 -7.14 6.18
N SER A 18 2.31 -7.61 5.05
CA SER A 18 2.60 -8.93 4.51
C SER A 18 3.36 -8.79 3.19
N GLY A 19 4.63 -9.21 3.18
CA GLY A 19 5.43 -9.25 1.95
C GLY A 19 4.81 -10.16 0.90
N GLY A 20 4.94 -9.76 -0.37
CA GLY A 20 4.47 -10.54 -1.50
C GLY A 20 5.33 -11.76 -1.79
N SER A 21 4.84 -12.60 -2.68
CA SER A 21 5.56 -13.79 -3.16
C SER A 21 5.32 -14.01 -4.66
N GLN A 22 6.18 -14.81 -5.26
CA GLN A 22 6.02 -15.27 -6.64
C GLN A 22 6.71 -16.61 -6.82
N PRO A 23 6.18 -17.48 -7.69
CA PRO A 23 6.88 -18.69 -8.10
C PRO A 23 8.07 -18.37 -9.01
N ALA A 24 8.85 -19.40 -9.38
CA ALA A 24 9.90 -19.27 -10.36
C ALA A 24 9.37 -18.76 -11.72
N LYS A 25 10.18 -17.99 -12.44
CA LYS A 25 9.75 -17.30 -13.68
C LYS A 25 9.29 -18.24 -14.80
N ASN A 26 9.69 -19.52 -14.78
CA ASN A 26 9.23 -20.52 -15.72
C ASN A 26 7.72 -20.83 -15.64
N HIS A 27 7.06 -20.42 -14.54
CA HIS A 27 5.60 -20.49 -14.38
C HIS A 27 4.86 -19.25 -14.90
N PHE A 28 5.58 -18.24 -15.38
CA PHE A 28 4.98 -17.00 -15.84
C PHE A 28 4.49 -17.14 -17.26
N ILE A 29 3.25 -16.69 -17.49
CA ILE A 29 2.69 -16.54 -18.84
C ILE A 29 2.19 -15.09 -19.03
N SER A 30 2.12 -14.64 -20.29
CA SER A 30 1.76 -13.25 -20.62
C SER A 30 0.27 -13.09 -20.98
N VAL A 31 -0.45 -14.16 -21.13
CA VAL A 31 -1.88 -14.17 -21.49
C VAL A 31 -2.71 -14.87 -20.43
N PRO A 32 -3.97 -14.45 -20.21
CA PRO A 32 -4.87 -15.14 -19.28
C PRO A 32 -5.07 -16.60 -19.69
N LYS A 33 -5.20 -17.46 -18.68
CA LYS A 33 -5.50 -18.88 -18.86
C LYS A 33 -6.33 -19.38 -17.68
N ASP A 34 -7.16 -20.40 -17.90
CA ASP A 34 -7.93 -21.05 -16.84
C ASP A 34 -7.01 -21.56 -15.73
N ASN A 35 -7.42 -21.40 -14.48
CA ASN A 35 -6.64 -21.70 -13.27
C ASN A 35 -5.33 -20.90 -13.11
N TYR A 36 -5.25 -19.73 -13.75
CA TYR A 36 -4.19 -18.75 -13.56
C TYR A 36 -4.74 -17.45 -13.00
N ILE A 37 -3.97 -16.81 -12.12
CA ILE A 37 -4.29 -15.52 -11.53
C ILE A 37 -3.26 -14.47 -11.97
N ARG A 38 -3.70 -13.23 -12.11
CA ARG A 38 -2.84 -12.08 -12.42
C ARG A 38 -1.83 -11.90 -11.30
N LEU A 39 -0.53 -11.83 -11.63
CA LEU A 39 0.54 -11.45 -10.71
C LEU A 39 0.90 -9.98 -10.94
N TYR A 40 0.50 -9.12 -10.01
CA TYR A 40 0.83 -7.70 -10.06
C TYR A 40 2.26 -7.43 -9.59
N GLN A 41 2.91 -6.53 -10.31
CA GLN A 41 4.24 -6.02 -10.03
C GLN A 41 4.17 -4.49 -9.99
N ILE A 42 5.16 -3.81 -9.39
CA ILE A 42 5.17 -2.35 -9.26
C ILE A 42 4.94 -1.65 -10.62
N ARG A 43 5.52 -2.16 -11.71
CA ARG A 43 5.36 -1.60 -13.06
C ARG A 43 3.93 -1.64 -13.59
N ASP A 44 3.09 -2.54 -13.06
CA ASP A 44 1.69 -2.68 -13.50
C ASP A 44 0.79 -1.54 -12.99
N TYR A 45 1.30 -0.73 -12.05
CA TYR A 45 0.67 0.49 -11.54
C TYR A 45 1.22 1.78 -12.21
N GLY A 46 1.97 1.66 -13.28
CA GLY A 46 2.46 2.76 -14.11
C GLY A 46 1.81 2.75 -15.50
N ASP A 47 2.32 3.62 -16.38
CA ASP A 47 1.75 3.87 -17.71
C ASP A 47 1.89 2.68 -18.69
N ASN A 48 2.82 1.77 -18.44
CA ASN A 48 3.14 0.66 -19.34
C ASN A 48 3.10 -0.69 -18.60
N PRO A 49 1.91 -1.19 -18.22
CA PRO A 49 1.78 -2.47 -17.54
C PRO A 49 2.18 -3.64 -18.47
N ILE A 50 2.88 -4.62 -17.93
CA ILE A 50 3.23 -5.85 -18.63
C ILE A 50 2.56 -7.01 -17.92
N PRO A 51 1.44 -7.52 -18.42
CA PRO A 51 0.69 -8.59 -17.81
C PRO A 51 1.51 -9.87 -17.57
N VAL A 52 1.43 -10.38 -16.34
CA VAL A 52 1.96 -11.68 -15.95
C VAL A 52 0.89 -12.45 -15.20
N TYR A 53 0.75 -13.73 -15.53
CA TYR A 53 -0.17 -14.66 -14.85
C TYR A 53 0.63 -15.84 -14.32
N ILE A 54 0.22 -16.38 -13.19
CA ILE A 54 0.81 -17.55 -12.53
C ILE A 54 -0.27 -18.57 -12.20
N PRO A 55 0.06 -19.88 -12.08
CA PRO A 55 -0.89 -20.87 -11.60
C PRO A 55 -1.50 -20.42 -10.27
N GLU A 56 -2.82 -20.52 -10.16
CA GLU A 56 -3.56 -20.05 -8.99
C GLU A 56 -3.13 -20.76 -7.70
N GLU A 57 -2.77 -22.02 -7.78
CA GLU A 57 -2.26 -22.85 -6.69
C GLU A 57 -0.91 -22.37 -6.13
N LEU A 58 -0.12 -21.63 -6.93
CA LEU A 58 1.17 -21.06 -6.55
C LEU A 58 1.04 -19.62 -6.02
N ALA A 59 -0.16 -19.03 -6.04
CA ALA A 59 -0.45 -17.69 -5.58
C ALA A 59 -0.71 -17.67 -4.07
N SER A 60 0.34 -17.73 -3.26
CA SER A 60 0.23 -17.75 -1.79
C SER A 60 -0.09 -16.39 -1.17
N LYS A 61 0.12 -15.29 -1.90
CA LYS A 61 -0.13 -13.91 -1.46
C LYS A 61 -1.09 -13.22 -2.44
N ARG A 62 -2.27 -12.86 -1.93
CA ARG A 62 -3.36 -12.30 -2.74
C ARG A 62 -3.86 -10.98 -2.20
N THR A 63 -4.38 -10.18 -3.11
CA THR A 63 -5.08 -8.92 -2.84
C THR A 63 -6.49 -8.97 -3.35
N GLU A 64 -7.35 -8.20 -2.68
CA GLU A 64 -8.63 -7.75 -3.20
C GLU A 64 -8.51 -6.31 -3.70
N LYS A 65 -9.39 -5.94 -4.62
CA LYS A 65 -9.45 -4.57 -5.13
C LYS A 65 -9.59 -3.56 -3.99
N GLY A 66 -8.74 -2.53 -4.02
CA GLY A 66 -8.70 -1.49 -3.00
C GLY A 66 -7.91 -1.86 -1.74
N ASP A 67 -7.25 -3.02 -1.68
CA ASP A 67 -6.22 -3.24 -0.68
C ASP A 67 -5.06 -2.26 -0.87
N ILE A 68 -4.29 -1.99 0.17
CA ILE A 68 -3.15 -1.08 0.09
C ILE A 68 -1.87 -1.89 -0.10
N LEU A 69 -1.12 -1.56 -1.15
CA LEU A 69 0.20 -2.11 -1.42
C LEU A 69 1.28 -1.03 -1.28
N LEU A 70 2.38 -1.40 -0.65
CA LEU A 70 3.56 -0.57 -0.44
C LEU A 70 4.73 -1.15 -1.25
N ALA A 71 5.41 -0.31 -2.03
CA ALA A 71 6.65 -0.70 -2.68
C ALA A 71 7.79 -0.79 -1.65
N ARG A 72 8.50 -1.94 -1.62
CA ARG A 72 9.42 -2.30 -0.54
C ARG A 72 10.86 -1.85 -0.73
N TYR A 73 11.34 -1.71 -1.98
CA TYR A 73 12.75 -1.41 -2.25
C TYR A 73 12.99 -0.80 -3.64
N GLY A 74 14.25 -0.42 -3.88
CA GLY A 74 14.71 0.18 -5.14
C GLY A 74 14.17 1.59 -5.36
N GLY A 75 14.21 2.05 -6.60
CA GLY A 75 13.74 3.40 -6.98
C GLY A 75 12.24 3.63 -6.81
N SER A 76 11.48 2.60 -6.49
CA SER A 76 10.05 2.69 -6.21
C SER A 76 9.71 2.73 -4.72
N LEU A 77 10.71 2.63 -3.83
CA LEU A 77 10.49 2.66 -2.39
C LEU A 77 9.64 3.88 -1.99
N GLY A 78 8.64 3.65 -1.15
CA GLY A 78 7.71 4.68 -0.70
C GLY A 78 6.49 4.89 -1.61
N LYS A 79 6.43 4.29 -2.81
CA LYS A 79 5.20 4.30 -3.61
C LYS A 79 4.12 3.48 -2.92
N VAL A 80 2.91 3.99 -2.98
CA VAL A 80 1.70 3.41 -2.38
C VAL A 80 0.67 3.19 -3.48
N PHE A 81 0.02 2.03 -3.51
CA PHE A 81 -0.95 1.69 -4.54
C PHE A 81 -2.25 1.18 -3.94
N HIS A 82 -3.36 1.45 -4.60
CA HIS A 82 -4.57 0.65 -4.44
C HIS A 82 -4.43 -0.61 -5.28
N ALA A 83 -4.53 -1.76 -4.63
CA ALA A 83 -4.41 -3.04 -5.30
C ALA A 83 -5.62 -3.35 -6.19
N GLU A 84 -5.37 -4.11 -7.23
CA GLU A 84 -6.39 -4.87 -7.95
C GLU A 84 -6.46 -6.30 -7.40
N THR A 85 -7.57 -7.01 -7.69
CA THR A 85 -7.73 -8.41 -7.28
C THR A 85 -6.75 -9.31 -8.02
N GLY A 86 -5.89 -10.02 -7.28
CA GLY A 86 -4.86 -10.87 -7.85
C GLY A 86 -3.79 -11.29 -6.86
N ALA A 87 -2.67 -11.77 -7.36
CA ALA A 87 -1.46 -12.00 -6.58
C ALA A 87 -0.53 -10.78 -6.67
N TYR A 88 0.36 -10.60 -5.70
CA TYR A 88 1.36 -9.54 -5.72
C TYR A 88 2.77 -10.08 -5.43
N ASN A 89 3.74 -9.52 -6.13
CA ASN A 89 5.11 -10.02 -6.13
C ASN A 89 5.92 -9.56 -4.91
N VAL A 90 7.13 -10.13 -4.76
CA VAL A 90 8.06 -9.86 -3.64
C VAL A 90 8.48 -8.39 -3.49
N ALA A 91 8.34 -7.58 -4.55
CA ALA A 91 8.69 -6.15 -4.50
C ALA A 91 7.66 -5.29 -3.75
N MET A 92 6.53 -5.87 -3.37
CA MET A 92 5.45 -5.17 -2.67
C MET A 92 5.11 -5.84 -1.35
N ALA A 93 4.48 -5.10 -0.46
CA ALA A 93 3.86 -5.61 0.76
C ALA A 93 2.43 -5.09 0.87
N LYS A 94 1.50 -5.97 1.27
CA LYS A 94 0.12 -5.62 1.56
C LYS A 94 -0.02 -5.15 3.00
N VAL A 95 -0.75 -4.06 3.19
CA VAL A 95 -1.16 -3.59 4.51
C VAL A 95 -2.27 -4.48 5.05
N ILE A 96 -2.09 -4.96 6.27
CA ILE A 96 -3.05 -5.78 7.00
C ILE A 96 -3.66 -4.95 8.11
N PHE A 97 -4.99 -4.86 8.13
CA PHE A 97 -5.74 -4.15 9.14
C PHE A 97 -6.10 -5.13 10.27
N LYS A 98 -5.49 -4.97 11.45
CA LYS A 98 -5.78 -5.82 12.62
C LYS A 98 -7.17 -5.54 13.17
N TYR A 99 -7.63 -4.29 13.06
CA TYR A 99 -8.92 -3.83 13.56
C TYR A 99 -9.64 -3.00 12.48
N PRO A 100 -10.34 -3.64 11.52
CA PRO A 100 -10.96 -2.94 10.37
C PRO A 100 -11.97 -1.86 10.76
N ASN A 101 -12.61 -1.99 11.95
CA ASN A 101 -13.59 -1.01 12.44
C ASN A 101 -12.95 0.19 13.16
N VAL A 102 -11.64 0.20 13.35
CA VAL A 102 -10.89 1.26 14.03
C VAL A 102 -10.22 2.19 13.03
N ILE A 103 -9.81 1.65 11.88
CA ILE A 103 -9.08 2.40 10.85
C ILE A 103 -9.89 2.37 9.56
N PHE A 104 -10.22 3.55 9.06
CA PHE A 104 -10.76 3.72 7.73
C PHE A 104 -9.65 3.51 6.69
N LYS A 105 -9.85 2.59 5.74
CA LYS A 105 -8.80 2.14 4.81
C LYS A 105 -8.16 3.30 4.05
N ASP A 106 -8.96 4.22 3.51
CA ASP A 106 -8.43 5.35 2.74
C ASP A 106 -7.68 6.37 3.62
N PHE A 107 -8.00 6.47 4.92
CA PHE A 107 -7.21 7.26 5.85
C PHE A 107 -5.82 6.68 6.03
N ALA A 108 -5.70 5.35 6.16
CA ALA A 108 -4.41 4.67 6.19
C ALA A 108 -3.65 4.86 4.86
N TYR A 109 -4.32 4.86 3.72
CA TYR A 109 -3.69 5.16 2.43
C TYR A 109 -3.00 6.53 2.44
N TYR A 110 -3.71 7.58 2.88
CA TYR A 110 -3.13 8.93 3.00
C TYR A 110 -2.05 9.04 4.07
N TYR A 111 -2.12 8.26 5.16
CA TYR A 111 -1.02 8.15 6.11
C TYR A 111 0.26 7.66 5.44
N TYR A 112 0.20 6.63 4.61
CA TYR A 112 1.36 6.12 3.88
C TYR A 112 1.90 7.09 2.82
N LEU A 113 1.11 8.04 2.36
CA LEU A 113 1.56 9.12 1.47
C LEU A 113 2.13 10.33 2.24
N SER A 114 1.89 10.43 3.54
CA SER A 114 2.29 11.58 4.35
C SER A 114 3.80 11.59 4.65
N ASP A 115 4.33 12.79 4.94
CA ASP A 115 5.72 12.96 5.37
C ASP A 115 6.05 12.20 6.66
N LEU A 116 5.06 11.93 7.51
CA LEU A 116 5.23 11.16 8.74
C LEU A 116 5.73 9.73 8.44
N TYR A 117 5.11 9.07 7.47
CA TYR A 117 5.55 7.75 7.02
C TYR A 117 6.76 7.84 6.09
N GLN A 118 6.72 8.69 5.08
CA GLN A 118 7.75 8.80 4.04
C GLN A 118 9.11 9.24 4.62
N GLY A 119 9.09 10.14 5.60
CA GLY A 119 10.32 10.58 6.30
C GLY A 119 10.97 9.43 7.03
N ARG A 120 10.19 8.66 7.82
CA ARG A 120 10.70 7.50 8.57
C ARG A 120 11.17 6.38 7.63
N LEU A 121 10.46 6.15 6.53
CA LEU A 121 10.86 5.17 5.54
C LEU A 121 12.23 5.47 4.90
N LYS A 122 12.53 6.76 4.66
CA LYS A 122 13.86 7.20 4.17
C LYS A 122 14.98 6.89 5.16
N GLU A 123 14.71 6.97 6.46
CA GLU A 123 15.69 6.62 7.50
C GLU A 123 15.95 5.10 7.50
N ILE A 124 14.89 4.29 7.47
CA ILE A 124 14.98 2.83 7.39
C ILE A 124 15.73 2.40 6.12
N SER A 125 15.46 3.01 4.98
CA SER A 125 16.07 2.62 3.69
C SER A 125 17.58 2.85 3.62
N ARG A 126 18.12 3.76 4.43
CA ARG A 126 19.58 3.99 4.52
C ARG A 126 20.31 2.82 5.20
N THR A 127 19.61 2.06 6.01
CA THR A 127 20.16 0.95 6.79
C THR A 127 19.80 -0.42 6.23
N ALA A 128 18.70 -0.52 5.47
CA ALA A 128 18.16 -1.78 4.95
C ALA A 128 18.43 -1.95 3.45
N GLN A 129 19.47 -2.71 3.08
CA GLN A 129 19.77 -3.04 1.68
C GLN A 129 18.69 -3.93 1.01
N ALA A 130 17.93 -4.68 1.79
CA ALA A 130 16.99 -5.71 1.30
C ALA A 130 15.51 -5.27 1.29
N GLY A 131 15.22 -3.95 1.43
CA GLY A 131 13.86 -3.45 1.62
C GLY A 131 13.37 -3.61 3.06
N PHE A 132 12.18 -3.09 3.35
CA PHE A 132 11.60 -3.15 4.69
C PHE A 132 10.78 -4.43 4.92
N ASN A 133 10.59 -4.76 6.19
CA ASN A 133 9.70 -5.82 6.67
C ASN A 133 8.86 -5.29 7.86
N SER A 134 7.98 -6.12 8.44
CA SER A 134 7.09 -5.69 9.53
C SER A 134 7.83 -5.15 10.75
N SER A 135 8.99 -5.71 11.11
CA SER A 135 9.75 -5.28 12.29
C SER A 135 10.33 -3.87 12.16
N ASP A 136 10.56 -3.39 10.94
CA ASP A 136 11.04 -2.03 10.69
C ASP A 136 10.01 -0.96 11.05
N PHE A 137 8.74 -1.36 11.24
CA PHE A 137 7.64 -0.47 11.58
C PHE A 137 7.33 -0.43 13.09
N ASN A 138 8.08 -1.16 13.92
CA ASN A 138 7.88 -1.18 15.38
C ASN A 138 8.01 0.21 16.03
N GLU A 139 8.85 1.07 15.47
CA GLU A 139 9.07 2.44 15.96
C GLU A 139 8.30 3.50 15.15
N MET A 140 7.41 3.08 14.26
CA MET A 140 6.53 4.00 13.56
C MET A 140 5.27 4.27 14.37
N PHE A 141 4.87 5.54 14.40
CA PHE A 141 3.64 5.98 15.07
C PHE A 141 2.58 6.35 14.05
N PHE A 142 1.35 6.01 14.39
CA PHE A 142 0.17 6.30 13.60
C PHE A 142 -0.72 7.27 14.39
N PRO A 143 -1.06 8.45 13.83
CA PRO A 143 -1.98 9.38 14.45
C PRO A 143 -3.41 8.91 14.17
N LEU A 144 -4.10 8.44 15.19
CA LEU A 144 -5.43 7.83 15.06
C LEU A 144 -6.53 8.80 15.51
N PRO A 145 -7.27 9.42 14.57
CA PRO A 145 -8.51 10.16 14.84
C PRO A 145 -9.65 9.22 15.20
N PRO A 146 -10.75 9.72 15.80
CA PRO A 146 -12.03 9.01 15.82
C PRO A 146 -12.46 8.58 14.40
N TYR A 147 -13.06 7.41 14.27
CA TYR A 147 -13.34 6.79 12.95
C TYR A 147 -14.12 7.69 11.98
N GLU A 148 -15.14 8.39 12.47
CA GLU A 148 -15.92 9.33 11.63
C GLU A 148 -15.11 10.58 11.24
N GLU A 149 -14.13 10.96 12.03
CA GLU A 149 -13.22 12.06 11.68
C GLU A 149 -12.25 11.63 10.58
N GLN A 150 -11.77 10.38 10.59
CA GLN A 150 -10.96 9.81 9.49
C GLN A 150 -11.69 9.93 8.15
N LYS A 151 -12.98 9.59 8.10
CA LYS A 151 -13.81 9.73 6.89
C LYS A 151 -13.94 11.18 6.44
N ARG A 152 -14.17 12.13 7.39
CA ARG A 152 -14.25 13.54 7.06
C ARG A 152 -12.95 14.08 6.48
N ILE A 153 -11.82 13.66 7.04
CA ILE A 153 -10.49 14.04 6.54
C ILE A 153 -10.30 13.52 5.10
N VAL A 154 -10.58 12.26 4.85
CA VAL A 154 -10.47 11.66 3.51
C VAL A 154 -11.38 12.38 2.50
N ASN A 155 -12.62 12.67 2.88
CA ASN A 155 -13.53 13.42 2.01
C ASN A 155 -13.00 14.83 1.68
N ALA A 156 -12.44 15.53 2.66
CA ALA A 156 -11.84 16.85 2.45
C ALA A 156 -10.63 16.79 1.51
N ILE A 157 -9.76 15.78 1.68
CA ILE A 157 -8.62 15.56 0.80
C ILE A 157 -9.09 15.29 -0.64
N ASN A 158 -10.06 14.37 -0.83
CA ASN A 158 -10.57 14.02 -2.15
C ASN A 158 -11.23 15.21 -2.86
N GLN A 159 -12.01 16.02 -2.13
CA GLN A 159 -12.60 17.25 -2.66
C GLN A 159 -11.53 18.26 -3.10
N THR A 160 -10.45 18.39 -2.31
CA THR A 160 -9.33 19.29 -2.64
C THR A 160 -8.64 18.83 -3.93
N PHE A 161 -8.34 17.54 -4.08
CA PHE A 161 -7.77 17.02 -5.31
C PHE A 161 -8.69 17.22 -6.52
N THR A 162 -9.99 16.96 -6.36
CA THR A 162 -10.97 17.20 -7.44
C THR A 162 -10.98 18.67 -7.90
N ILE A 163 -10.82 19.64 -6.98
CA ILE A 163 -10.74 21.06 -7.33
C ILE A 163 -9.43 21.37 -8.05
N LEU A 164 -8.30 20.81 -7.57
CA LEU A 164 -7.00 21.00 -8.20
C LEU A 164 -6.97 20.45 -9.63
N ASP A 165 -7.51 19.24 -9.84
CA ASP A 165 -7.60 18.61 -11.16
C ASP A 165 -8.40 19.50 -12.13
N LYS A 166 -9.55 20.05 -11.71
CA LYS A 166 -10.35 20.98 -12.52
C LYS A 166 -9.60 22.27 -12.85
N ILE A 167 -8.75 22.78 -11.94
CA ILE A 167 -7.91 23.95 -12.22
C ILE A 167 -6.87 23.60 -13.29
N MET A 168 -6.22 22.43 -13.14
CA MET A 168 -5.21 21.96 -14.10
C MET A 168 -5.77 21.72 -15.50
N GLU A 169 -7.01 21.23 -15.62
CA GLU A 169 -7.69 21.04 -16.91
C GLU A 169 -8.03 22.34 -17.63
N ASN A 170 -8.06 23.48 -16.92
CA ASN A 170 -8.40 24.81 -17.47
C ASN A 170 -7.17 25.73 -17.69
N LEU A 171 -5.96 25.20 -17.49
CA LEU A 171 -4.70 25.90 -17.76
C LEU A 171 -4.09 25.44 -19.07
#